data_cb419be00f82d664fae45560ab57190f
#
_entry.id   cb419be00f82d664fae45560ab57190f
#
_cell.length_a   1.000
_cell.length_b   1.000
_cell.length_c   1.000
_cell.angle_alpha   90.00
_cell.angle_beta   90.00
_cell.angle_gamma   90.00
#
_symmetry.space_group_name_H-M   'P 1'
#
loop_
_entity.id
_entity.type
_entity.pdbx_description
1 polymer ?
#
loop_
_entity_poly.entity_id
_entity_poly.type
_entity_poly.pdbx_seq_one_letter_code
_entity_poly.pdbx_strand_id
1 'polypeptide(L)'
;MNIEGYEDIASYKNIVSEIAEGRFPIKQPREWFDSLEKQGVLFLNRYLTTEIGKPNAHRSIWDEFMKDVFRFIDKKRPDLVWFLWGSEAQQSLELIKNGLIYKCRHPMMCSDKYEDDFLKSECFKDTKNIINWLG
;
A
#
# COMPACT_ATOMS: atom_id res chain seq x y z
N MET A 1 -13.54 2.58 -6.69
CA MET A 1 -12.67 3.61 -6.09
C MET A 1 -12.92 4.93 -6.80
N ASN A 2 -13.29 5.97 -6.08
CA ASN A 2 -13.38 7.30 -6.69
C ASN A 2 -11.96 7.87 -6.79
N ILE A 3 -11.48 8.12 -7.99
CA ILE A 3 -10.11 8.57 -8.25
C ILE A 3 -10.02 10.11 -8.35
N GLU A 4 -11.17 10.79 -8.42
CA GLU A 4 -11.22 12.24 -8.41
C GLU A 4 -10.74 12.79 -7.06
N GLY A 5 -9.83 13.76 -7.08
CA GLY A 5 -9.26 14.37 -5.88
C GLY A 5 -8.16 13.56 -5.18
N TYR A 6 -7.66 12.47 -5.77
CA TYR A 6 -6.56 11.69 -5.21
C TYR A 6 -5.28 12.51 -5.03
N GLU A 7 -5.05 13.44 -5.94
CA GLU A 7 -3.90 14.36 -5.89
C GLU A 7 -3.85 15.20 -4.61
N ASP A 8 -4.98 15.40 -3.94
CA ASP A 8 -5.06 16.15 -2.68
C ASP A 8 -4.89 15.28 -1.43
N ILE A 9 -4.88 13.96 -1.59
CA ILE A 9 -4.73 13.03 -0.46
C ILE A 9 -3.25 12.95 -0.05
N ALA A 10 -2.97 13.19 1.22
CA ALA A 10 -1.60 13.22 1.75
C ALA A 10 -0.83 11.92 1.50
N SER A 11 -1.46 10.75 1.67
CA SER A 11 -0.82 9.47 1.40
C SER A 11 -0.43 9.31 -0.07
N TYR A 12 -1.31 9.69 -0.99
CA TYR A 12 -1.01 9.69 -2.42
C TYR A 12 0.18 10.61 -2.75
N LYS A 13 0.18 11.83 -2.25
CA LYS A 13 1.28 12.79 -2.46
C LYS A 13 2.62 12.24 -1.96
N ASN A 14 2.63 11.61 -0.80
CA ASN A 14 3.84 11.04 -0.23
C ASN A 14 4.34 9.82 -1.02
N ILE A 15 3.43 8.93 -1.46
CA ILE A 15 3.77 7.80 -2.33
C ILE A 15 4.37 8.30 -3.64
N VAL A 16 3.73 9.27 -4.28
CA VAL A 16 4.19 9.83 -5.55
C VAL A 16 5.54 10.53 -5.40
N SER A 17 5.74 11.29 -4.33
CA SER A 17 7.01 11.97 -4.02
C SER A 17 8.15 10.96 -3.86
N GLU A 18 7.92 9.87 -3.18
CA GLU A 18 8.91 8.80 -2.98
C GLU A 18 9.27 8.10 -4.29
N ILE A 19 8.26 7.71 -5.07
CA ILE A 19 8.45 7.04 -6.36
C ILE A 19 9.18 7.92 -7.37
N ALA A 20 8.77 9.18 -7.46
CA ALA A 20 9.31 10.13 -8.44
C ALA A 20 10.65 10.74 -8.02
N GLU A 21 11.14 10.46 -6.82
CA GLU A 21 12.36 11.08 -6.29
C GLU A 21 12.35 12.62 -6.41
N GLY A 22 11.20 13.22 -6.14
CA GLY A 22 10.98 14.67 -6.29
C GLY A 22 10.78 15.16 -7.72
N ARG A 23 10.64 14.28 -8.70
CA ARG A 23 10.40 14.64 -10.10
C ARG A 23 8.93 14.56 -10.43
N PHE A 24 8.39 15.59 -11.01
CA PHE A 24 7.02 15.67 -11.52
C PHE A 24 7.03 16.15 -12.98
N PRO A 25 5.96 15.82 -13.77
CA PRO A 25 4.79 15.03 -13.45
C PRO A 25 4.99 13.54 -13.75
N ILE A 26 4.40 12.68 -12.95
CA ILE A 26 4.04 11.33 -13.34
C ILE A 26 2.66 11.38 -14.03
N LYS A 27 2.21 10.26 -14.57
CA LYS A 27 0.89 10.12 -15.21
C LYS A 27 -0.24 10.62 -14.29
N GLN A 28 -1.38 10.98 -14.88
CA GLN A 28 -2.58 11.27 -14.11
C GLN A 28 -2.93 10.09 -13.17
N PRO A 29 -3.51 10.34 -11.99
CA PRO A 29 -3.73 9.29 -10.98
C PRO A 29 -4.38 8.03 -11.54
N ARG A 30 -5.43 8.18 -12.35
CA ARG A 30 -6.12 7.05 -12.96
C ARG A 30 -5.21 6.21 -13.86
N GLU A 31 -4.47 6.86 -14.76
CA GLU A 31 -3.55 6.18 -15.67
C GLU A 31 -2.42 5.48 -14.91
N TRP A 32 -1.98 6.09 -13.82
CA TRP A 32 -0.96 5.52 -12.95
C TRP A 32 -1.45 4.25 -12.26
N PHE A 33 -2.62 4.28 -11.63
CA PHE A 33 -3.22 3.10 -11.01
C PHE A 33 -3.48 1.98 -12.03
N ASP A 34 -4.03 2.31 -13.19
CA ASP A 34 -4.28 1.35 -14.27
C ASP A 34 -2.98 0.68 -14.74
N SER A 35 -1.90 1.45 -14.83
CA SER A 35 -0.59 0.92 -15.21
C SER A 35 -0.01 -0.02 -14.16
N LEU A 36 -0.12 0.32 -12.89
CA LEU A 36 0.35 -0.54 -11.80
C LEU A 36 -0.47 -1.83 -11.69
N GLU A 37 -1.79 -1.74 -11.84
CA GLU A 37 -2.66 -2.92 -11.86
C GLU A 37 -2.27 -3.88 -12.98
N LYS A 38 -2.01 -3.38 -14.19
CA LYS A 38 -1.55 -4.19 -15.33
C LYS A 38 -0.20 -4.88 -15.06
N GLN A 39 0.62 -4.31 -14.22
CA GLN A 39 1.89 -4.91 -13.79
C GLN A 39 1.73 -5.91 -12.62
N GLY A 40 0.52 -6.08 -12.10
CA GLY A 40 0.23 -7.00 -11.02
C GLY A 40 0.32 -6.39 -9.62
N VAL A 41 0.29 -5.07 -9.50
CA VAL A 41 0.23 -4.39 -8.20
C VAL A 41 -1.22 -4.32 -7.72
N LEU A 42 -1.47 -4.77 -6.51
CA LEU A 42 -2.77 -4.69 -5.85
C LEU A 42 -2.69 -3.80 -4.62
N PHE A 43 -3.41 -2.68 -4.63
CA PHE A 43 -3.65 -1.87 -3.44
C PHE A 43 -4.88 -2.42 -2.72
N LEU A 44 -4.68 -2.94 -1.53
CA LEU A 44 -5.75 -3.59 -0.78
C LEU A 44 -5.87 -3.02 0.62
N ASN A 45 -7.05 -2.52 0.95
CA ASN A 45 -7.37 -2.11 2.30
C ASN A 45 -7.72 -3.34 3.17
N ARG A 46 -7.34 -3.31 4.43
CA ARG A 46 -7.65 -4.38 5.37
C ARG A 46 -9.15 -4.43 5.69
N TYR A 47 -9.81 -3.28 5.74
CA TYR A 47 -11.25 -3.17 5.94
C TYR A 47 -11.86 -2.44 4.75
N LEU A 48 -12.81 -3.09 4.07
CA LEU A 48 -13.28 -2.63 2.76
C LEU A 48 -14.46 -1.66 2.85
N THR A 49 -15.11 -1.55 4.00
CA THR A 49 -16.19 -0.59 4.24
C THR A 49 -16.07 0.08 5.60
N THR A 50 -16.67 1.24 5.73
CA THR A 50 -16.77 1.97 6.98
C THR A 50 -18.01 2.87 6.98
N GLU A 51 -18.37 3.45 8.12
CA GLU A 51 -19.32 4.54 8.20
C GLU A 51 -18.64 5.87 7.91
N ILE A 52 -19.38 6.79 7.32
CA ILE A 52 -18.89 8.16 7.06
C ILE A 52 -18.43 8.81 8.36
N GLY A 53 -17.21 9.33 8.39
CA GLY A 53 -16.62 9.97 9.55
C GLY A 53 -16.18 9.05 10.69
N LYS A 54 -16.30 7.73 10.51
CA LYS A 54 -15.93 6.74 11.54
C LYS A 54 -14.92 5.74 10.96
N PRO A 55 -13.63 6.05 10.97
CA PRO A 55 -12.59 5.12 10.48
C PRO A 55 -12.68 3.77 11.19
N ASN A 56 -12.53 2.68 10.42
CA ASN A 56 -12.54 1.30 10.93
C ASN A 56 -13.85 0.87 11.64
N ALA A 57 -14.98 1.54 11.37
CA ALA A 57 -16.28 1.21 11.99
C ALA A 57 -16.72 -0.24 11.70
N HIS A 58 -16.37 -0.78 10.54
CA HIS A 58 -16.74 -2.15 10.13
C HIS A 58 -15.60 -3.16 10.31
N ARG A 59 -14.63 -2.86 11.16
CA ARG A 59 -13.47 -3.72 11.44
C ARG A 59 -13.88 -5.15 11.81
N SER A 60 -14.81 -5.30 12.74
CA SER A 60 -15.24 -6.61 13.21
C SER A 60 -15.89 -7.48 12.12
N ILE A 61 -16.52 -6.85 11.14
CA ILE A 61 -17.16 -7.53 10.01
C ILE A 61 -16.10 -8.08 9.06
N TRP A 62 -15.08 -7.30 8.78
CA TRP A 62 -14.07 -7.63 7.75
C TRP A 62 -12.88 -8.42 8.29
N ASP A 63 -12.57 -8.37 9.58
CA ASP A 63 -11.31 -8.86 10.13
C ASP A 63 -11.04 -10.34 9.79
N GLU A 64 -11.96 -11.24 10.11
CA GLU A 64 -11.77 -12.67 9.85
C GLU A 64 -11.75 -13.00 8.36
N PHE A 65 -12.65 -12.39 7.57
CA PHE A 65 -12.66 -12.57 6.13
C PHE A 65 -11.35 -12.15 5.48
N MET A 66 -10.83 -10.97 5.83
CA MET A 66 -9.58 -10.46 5.27
C MET A 66 -8.36 -11.25 5.71
N LYS A 67 -8.36 -11.80 6.92
CA LYS A 67 -7.32 -12.75 7.34
C LYS A 67 -7.30 -13.98 6.43
N ASP A 68 -8.45 -14.53 6.11
CA ASP A 68 -8.55 -15.67 5.20
C ASP A 68 -8.11 -15.32 3.78
N VAL A 69 -8.46 -14.13 3.29
CA VAL A 69 -8.01 -13.62 1.99
C VAL A 69 -6.48 -13.53 1.95
N PHE A 70 -5.85 -12.96 2.96
CA PHE A 70 -4.39 -12.82 3.00
C PHE A 70 -3.68 -14.17 3.09
N ARG A 71 -4.18 -15.10 3.90
CA ARG A 71 -3.65 -16.48 3.96
C ARG A 71 -3.77 -17.19 2.62
N PHE A 72 -4.92 -17.03 1.96
CA PHE A 72 -5.18 -17.61 0.63
C PHE A 72 -4.21 -17.06 -0.41
N ILE A 73 -4.03 -15.76 -0.48
CA ILE A 73 -3.11 -15.10 -1.42
C ILE A 73 -1.67 -15.57 -1.18
N ASP A 74 -1.21 -15.56 0.06
CA ASP A 74 0.14 -15.98 0.42
C ASP A 74 0.42 -17.44 0.03
N LYS A 75 -0.56 -18.30 0.23
CA LYS A 75 -0.46 -19.72 -0.16
C LYS A 75 -0.43 -19.92 -1.67
N LYS A 76 -1.26 -19.18 -2.41
CA LYS A 76 -1.36 -19.28 -3.88
C LYS A 76 -0.21 -18.60 -4.61
N ARG A 77 0.34 -17.55 -4.04
CA ARG A 77 1.41 -16.76 -4.60
C ARG A 77 2.54 -16.58 -3.58
N PRO A 78 3.32 -17.65 -3.34
CA PRO A 78 4.41 -17.60 -2.37
C PRO A 78 5.57 -16.69 -2.79
N ASP A 79 5.58 -16.23 -4.03
CA ASP A 79 6.56 -15.32 -4.63
C ASP A 79 6.20 -13.82 -4.50
N LEU A 80 5.08 -13.50 -3.85
CA LEU A 80 4.64 -12.11 -3.72
C LEU A 80 5.56 -11.27 -2.85
N VAL A 81 5.61 -9.98 -3.19
CA VAL A 81 6.19 -8.95 -2.34
C VAL A 81 5.06 -8.18 -1.67
N TRP A 82 5.12 -8.07 -0.35
CA TRP A 82 4.10 -7.44 0.47
C TRP A 82 4.62 -6.11 1.01
N PHE A 83 3.85 -5.04 0.80
CA PHE A 83 4.10 -3.74 1.41
C PHE A 83 3.08 -3.52 2.52
N LEU A 84 3.52 -3.54 3.76
CA LEU A 84 2.68 -3.36 4.94
C LEU A 84 2.90 -1.95 5.51
N TRP A 85 2.04 -1.04 5.11
CA TRP A 85 2.11 0.36 5.47
C TRP A 85 1.22 0.68 6.67
N GLY A 86 1.84 1.03 7.79
CA GLY A 86 1.17 1.39 9.02
C GLY A 86 0.84 0.21 9.93
N SER A 87 0.45 0.53 11.15
CA SER A 87 0.22 -0.47 12.21
C SER A 87 -0.90 -1.46 11.88
N GLU A 88 -1.98 -1.00 11.25
CA GLU A 88 -3.09 -1.87 10.86
C GLU A 88 -2.66 -2.92 9.82
N ALA A 89 -1.93 -2.51 8.79
CA ALA A 89 -1.42 -3.43 7.79
C ALA A 89 -0.40 -4.41 8.41
N GLN A 90 0.44 -3.94 9.30
CA GLN A 90 1.47 -4.75 9.96
C GLN A 90 0.90 -5.84 10.89
N GLN A 91 -0.35 -5.72 11.32
CA GLN A 91 -1.05 -6.81 12.01
C GLN A 91 -1.23 -8.06 11.13
N SER A 92 -1.12 -7.92 9.81
CA SER A 92 -1.16 -9.05 8.87
C SER A 92 0.15 -9.82 8.77
N LEU A 93 1.23 -9.35 9.41
CA LEU A 93 2.56 -9.95 9.32
C LEU A 93 2.56 -11.45 9.68
N GLU A 94 1.83 -11.84 10.72
CA GLU A 94 1.72 -13.23 11.16
C GLU A 94 1.02 -14.17 10.17
N LEU A 95 0.25 -13.60 9.23
CA LEU A 95 -0.51 -14.34 8.22
C LEU A 95 0.32 -14.66 6.99
N ILE A 96 1.43 -13.96 6.78
CA ILE A 96 2.28 -14.07 5.60
C ILE A 96 3.47 -14.98 5.93
N LYS A 97 3.51 -16.15 5.31
CA LYS A 97 4.52 -17.18 5.59
C LYS A 97 5.59 -17.30 4.49
N ASN A 98 5.25 -16.94 3.26
CA ASN A 98 6.07 -17.24 2.08
C ASN A 98 6.63 -15.99 1.38
N GLY A 99 5.90 -14.89 1.40
CA GLY A 99 6.26 -13.68 0.66
C GLY A 99 7.40 -12.87 1.29
N LEU A 100 8.03 -12.03 0.46
CA LEU A 100 8.96 -11.01 0.93
C LEU A 100 8.17 -9.82 1.48
N ILE A 101 8.57 -9.31 2.64
CA ILE A 101 7.81 -8.29 3.35
C ILE A 101 8.63 -7.02 3.52
N TYR A 102 8.06 -5.88 3.10
CA TYR A 102 8.50 -4.53 3.45
C TYR A 102 7.48 -3.90 4.38
N LYS A 103 7.91 -3.38 5.50
CA LYS A 103 7.05 -2.72 6.49
C LYS A 103 7.60 -1.35 6.85
N CYS A 104 6.71 -0.37 6.94
CA CYS A 104 7.04 0.98 7.38
C CYS A 104 5.79 1.67 7.92
N ARG A 105 5.94 2.88 8.43
CA ARG A 105 4.81 3.70 8.86
C ARG A 105 3.92 4.07 7.69
N HIS A 106 2.66 4.43 7.96
CA HIS A 106 1.69 4.76 6.93
C HIS A 106 2.12 6.03 6.16
N PRO A 107 1.97 6.06 4.82
CA PRO A 107 2.37 7.21 4.00
C PRO A 107 1.56 8.49 4.22
N MET A 108 0.44 8.42 4.94
CA MET A 108 -0.37 9.58 5.26
C MET A 108 0.36 10.61 6.15
N MET A 109 1.27 10.13 7.02
CA MET A 109 2.05 10.99 7.92
C MET A 109 3.52 10.60 7.84
N CYS A 110 4.34 11.49 7.28
CA CYS A 110 5.78 11.32 7.17
C CYS A 110 6.51 12.26 8.11
N SER A 111 7.58 11.77 8.75
CA SER A 111 8.41 12.56 9.68
C SER A 111 9.79 11.95 9.80
N ASP A 112 10.82 12.77 9.71
CA ASP A 112 12.22 12.35 9.90
C ASP A 112 12.53 11.80 11.29
N LYS A 113 11.62 12.02 12.24
CA LYS A 113 11.74 11.59 13.63
C LYS A 113 11.80 10.07 13.81
N TYR A 114 11.19 9.32 12.89
CA TYR A 114 11.05 7.86 13.02
C TYR A 114 11.99 7.12 12.07
N GLU A 115 12.67 6.09 12.57
CA GLU A 115 13.53 5.23 11.75
C GLU A 115 12.76 4.39 10.74
N ASP A 116 11.53 4.02 11.08
CA ASP A 116 10.62 3.23 10.24
C ASP A 116 9.66 4.11 9.41
N ASP A 117 9.99 5.38 9.20
CA ASP A 117 9.18 6.28 8.39
C ASP A 117 9.02 5.79 6.96
N PHE A 118 7.87 6.12 6.35
CA PHE A 118 7.57 5.73 4.96
C PHE A 118 8.64 6.21 3.98
N LEU A 119 9.12 7.43 4.12
CA LEU A 119 10.15 8.02 3.25
C LEU A 119 11.53 7.39 3.41
N LYS A 120 11.76 6.61 4.46
CA LYS A 120 12.99 5.84 4.68
C LYS A 120 12.90 4.41 4.18
N SER A 121 11.73 3.99 3.69
CA SER A 121 11.53 2.65 3.18
C SER A 121 12.20 2.46 1.82
N GLU A 122 12.86 1.34 1.64
CA GLU A 122 13.50 0.95 0.37
C GLU A 122 12.56 0.16 -0.56
N CYS A 123 11.27 0.04 -0.21
CA CYS A 123 10.32 -0.84 -0.90
C CYS A 123 10.21 -0.56 -2.41
N PHE A 124 10.14 0.69 -2.81
CA PHE A 124 10.07 1.06 -4.23
C PHE A 124 11.41 0.89 -4.93
N LYS A 125 12.49 1.28 -4.30
CA LYS A 125 13.84 1.18 -4.83
C LYS A 125 14.23 -0.28 -5.08
N ASP A 126 13.97 -1.15 -4.12
CA ASP A 126 14.31 -2.57 -4.20
C ASP A 126 13.46 -3.34 -5.23
N THR A 127 12.27 -2.83 -5.54
CA THR A 127 11.34 -3.48 -6.46
C THR A 127 11.27 -2.81 -7.84
N LYS A 128 12.07 -1.79 -8.11
CA LYS A 128 12.05 -1.07 -9.40
C LYS A 128 12.37 -1.93 -10.62
N ASN A 129 13.05 -3.04 -10.43
CA ASN A 129 13.36 -3.98 -11.50
C ASN A 129 12.18 -4.91 -11.86
N ILE A 130 11.19 -4.99 -10.97
CA ILE A 130 10.00 -5.82 -11.14
C ILE A 130 8.82 -4.95 -11.59
N ILE A 131 8.69 -3.77 -11.01
CA ILE A 131 7.58 -2.84 -11.24
C ILE A 131 8.13 -1.49 -11.71
N ASN A 132 7.58 -0.99 -12.80
CA ASN A 132 7.77 0.41 -13.18
C ASN A 132 6.83 1.28 -12.37
N TRP A 133 7.30 1.82 -11.25
CA TRP A 133 6.50 2.61 -10.31
C TRP A 133 6.05 3.96 -10.87
N LEU A 134 6.69 4.45 -11.92
CA LEU A 134 6.28 5.68 -12.61
C LEU A 134 5.07 5.46 -13.54
N GLY A 135 4.69 4.24 -13.74
CA GLY A 135 3.52 3.86 -14.53
C GLY A 135 3.78 3.59 -16.01
#